data_1547b4e883b4a21ceec7aee81c1569d2
#
_entry.id   1547b4e883b4a21ceec7aee81c1569d2
#
_cell.length_a   1.000
_cell.length_b   1.000
_cell.length_c   1.000
_cell.angle_alpha   90.00
_cell.angle_beta   90.00
_cell.angle_gamma   90.00
#
_symmetry.space_group_name_H-M   'P 1'
#
loop_
_entity.id
_entity.type
_entity.pdbx_description
1 polymer ?
#
loop_
_entity_poly.entity_id
_entity_poly.type
_entity_poly.pdbx_seq_one_letter_code
_entity_poly.pdbx_strand_id
1 'polypeptide(L)'
;MEENEILELYHLQYADLMALLSHQNPPSNDEIQLSLSIMQNLGPKGPGLISIGGVPAARASQTLLLLARKLALLSNDDRKRILKDHNLGSDVPLKNADRTVSSFAMQMKYEDEFKFRFGGSGMAKEVEFGEFKDLGFAFRELGFSMMELGLCLARVCDKQIGGCELEQSLLQSGTAKGRLIHYHSVADNAAFKEAANRKRHSRISNVNLRHCKSDDDGNTKLWQQWHYDYGIFTILTTPMFMISNGSDEQECDSPSGHTYLQVFHPEMNRVLMVKAPQGSFIVQVGESADVLSRGRLRATLHSVYRPAEMENLSRETFVIFLQPAWSKTFSLANYPDQQLRLGGQGLDEETCSARHELNGLTQKIHEIVPPLSSRLRDGMTFAEFAKETTKQYYGGKGLQANR
;
A
#
# COMPACT_ATOMS: atom_id res chain seq x y z
N MET A 1 -18.20 -9.99 19.63
CA MET A 1 -17.21 -9.63 18.60
C MET A 1 -17.76 -10.20 17.31
N GLU A 2 -18.13 -9.37 16.33
CA GLU A 2 -18.44 -9.88 15.02
C GLU A 2 -17.17 -10.54 14.49
N GLU A 3 -17.22 -11.83 14.13
CA GLU A 3 -16.13 -12.50 13.43
C GLU A 3 -15.89 -11.74 12.13
N ASN A 4 -14.73 -11.13 12.01
CA ASN A 4 -14.34 -10.49 10.75
C ASN A 4 -14.31 -11.55 9.66
N GLU A 5 -15.15 -11.41 8.65
CA GLU A 5 -15.13 -12.32 7.50
C GLU A 5 -13.75 -12.24 6.81
N ILE A 6 -13.19 -13.39 6.48
CA ILE A 6 -11.86 -13.52 5.87
C ILE A 6 -12.00 -13.69 4.37
N LEU A 7 -11.24 -12.90 3.61
CA LEU A 7 -11.02 -13.06 2.19
C LEU A 7 -9.70 -13.81 1.96
N GLU A 8 -9.77 -15.07 1.59
CA GLU A 8 -8.63 -15.80 1.07
C GLU A 8 -8.38 -15.36 -0.36
N LEU A 9 -7.18 -14.80 -0.63
CA LEU A 9 -6.85 -14.32 -1.96
C LEU A 9 -6.64 -15.46 -2.95
N TYR A 10 -7.05 -15.24 -4.19
CA TYR A 10 -6.59 -16.05 -5.30
C TYR A 10 -5.05 -16.04 -5.31
N HIS A 11 -4.45 -17.23 -5.25
CA HIS A 11 -3.01 -17.40 -5.15
C HIS A 11 -2.44 -17.88 -6.48
N LEU A 12 -1.60 -17.06 -7.10
CA LEU A 12 -0.90 -17.32 -8.35
C LEU A 12 0.57 -17.67 -8.06
N GLN A 13 1.12 -18.67 -8.72
CA GLN A 13 2.56 -18.91 -8.69
C GLN A 13 3.27 -18.00 -9.70
N TYR A 14 4.43 -17.47 -9.30
CA TYR A 14 5.25 -16.64 -10.19
C TYR A 14 5.65 -17.37 -11.47
N ALA A 15 5.95 -18.67 -11.37
CA ALA A 15 6.26 -19.52 -12.52
C ALA A 15 5.11 -19.56 -13.54
N ASP A 16 3.86 -19.63 -13.06
CA ASP A 16 2.68 -19.64 -13.92
C ASP A 16 2.47 -18.29 -14.59
N LEU A 17 2.71 -17.19 -13.86
CA LEU A 17 2.69 -15.84 -14.44
C LEU A 17 3.73 -15.72 -15.57
N MET A 18 4.94 -16.22 -15.36
CA MET A 18 5.99 -16.22 -16.38
C MET A 18 5.66 -17.10 -17.57
N ALA A 19 4.98 -18.23 -17.37
CA ALA A 19 4.52 -19.09 -18.45
C ALA A 19 3.52 -18.38 -19.37
N LEU A 20 2.61 -17.55 -18.82
CA LEU A 20 1.66 -16.73 -19.61
C LEU A 20 2.34 -15.71 -20.53
N LEU A 21 3.57 -15.33 -20.23
CA LEU A 21 4.38 -14.39 -21.03
C LEU A 21 5.22 -15.09 -22.10
N SER A 22 5.49 -16.39 -21.94
CA SER A 22 6.16 -17.19 -22.97
C SER A 22 5.19 -17.42 -24.12
N HIS A 23 5.55 -16.92 -25.32
CA HIS A 23 4.68 -16.94 -26.50
C HIS A 23 4.47 -18.36 -27.03
N GLN A 24 3.46 -19.06 -26.54
CA GLN A 24 2.89 -20.20 -27.22
C GLN A 24 1.62 -19.75 -27.96
N ASN A 25 1.61 -19.88 -29.26
CA ASN A 25 0.42 -19.65 -30.07
C ASN A 25 -0.01 -20.97 -30.74
N PRO A 26 -1.23 -21.45 -30.49
CA PRO A 26 -2.26 -20.95 -29.58
C PRO A 26 -1.97 -21.25 -28.09
N PRO A 27 -2.54 -20.43 -27.16
CA PRO A 27 -2.40 -20.69 -25.72
C PRO A 27 -3.09 -22.01 -25.33
N SER A 28 -2.53 -22.70 -24.35
CA SER A 28 -3.14 -23.89 -23.78
C SER A 28 -4.44 -23.59 -23.04
N ASN A 29 -5.29 -24.58 -22.82
CA ASN A 29 -6.50 -24.41 -22.02
C ASN A 29 -6.20 -23.95 -20.60
N ASP A 30 -5.12 -24.42 -20.00
CA ASP A 30 -4.68 -24.04 -18.65
C ASP A 30 -4.26 -22.57 -18.60
N GLU A 31 -3.52 -22.09 -19.60
CA GLU A 31 -3.14 -20.67 -19.72
C GLU A 31 -4.37 -19.76 -19.88
N ILE A 32 -5.37 -20.19 -20.64
CA ILE A 32 -6.63 -19.47 -20.79
C ILE A 32 -7.35 -19.38 -19.44
N GLN A 33 -7.51 -20.48 -18.71
CA GLN A 33 -8.17 -20.53 -17.42
C GLN A 33 -7.43 -19.70 -16.38
N LEU A 34 -6.11 -19.74 -16.35
CA LEU A 34 -5.27 -18.97 -15.46
C LEU A 34 -5.45 -17.45 -15.70
N SER A 35 -5.41 -17.04 -16.97
CA SER A 35 -5.63 -15.65 -17.37
C SER A 35 -7.04 -15.16 -16.98
N LEU A 36 -8.05 -15.98 -17.20
CA LEU A 36 -9.43 -15.67 -16.79
C LEU A 36 -9.55 -15.52 -15.27
N SER A 37 -8.89 -16.40 -14.49
CA SER A 37 -8.88 -16.32 -13.03
C SER A 37 -8.22 -15.05 -12.53
N ILE A 38 -7.11 -14.61 -13.14
CA ILE A 38 -6.46 -13.33 -12.85
C ILE A 38 -7.45 -12.18 -13.08
N MET A 39 -8.07 -12.14 -14.27
CA MET A 39 -9.00 -11.06 -14.63
C MET A 39 -10.28 -11.08 -13.80
N GLN A 40 -10.76 -12.25 -13.37
CA GLN A 40 -11.91 -12.37 -12.48
C GLN A 40 -11.63 -11.73 -11.12
N ASN A 41 -10.44 -11.94 -10.55
CA ASN A 41 -10.08 -11.41 -9.24
C ASN A 41 -9.67 -9.92 -9.27
N LEU A 42 -9.03 -9.47 -10.35
CA LEU A 42 -8.63 -8.06 -10.52
C LEU A 42 -9.71 -7.20 -11.18
N GLY A 43 -10.74 -7.82 -11.75
CA GLY A 43 -11.81 -7.16 -12.51
C GLY A 43 -12.94 -6.59 -11.64
N PRO A 44 -14.00 -6.05 -12.31
CA PRO A 44 -15.06 -5.28 -11.64
C PRO A 44 -15.84 -6.02 -10.57
N LYS A 45 -15.97 -7.34 -10.71
CA LYS A 45 -16.68 -8.21 -9.77
C LYS A 45 -15.79 -8.81 -8.69
N GLY A 46 -14.49 -8.76 -8.89
CA GLY A 46 -13.51 -9.27 -7.94
C GLY A 46 -13.14 -8.26 -6.86
N PRO A 47 -12.33 -8.68 -5.90
CA PRO A 47 -11.85 -7.80 -4.84
C PRO A 47 -10.82 -6.76 -5.31
N GLY A 48 -10.31 -6.86 -6.54
CA GLY A 48 -9.25 -5.99 -7.09
C GLY A 48 -7.85 -6.33 -6.61
N LEU A 49 -7.65 -7.50 -6.02
CA LEU A 49 -6.33 -7.94 -5.54
C LEU A 49 -6.15 -9.47 -5.65
N ILE A 50 -4.88 -9.88 -5.78
CA ILE A 50 -4.43 -11.28 -5.80
C ILE A 50 -3.15 -11.42 -4.97
N SER A 51 -2.79 -12.64 -4.61
CA SER A 51 -1.48 -12.97 -4.04
C SER A 51 -0.60 -13.72 -5.05
N ILE A 52 0.71 -13.45 -5.05
CA ILE A 52 1.68 -14.10 -5.94
C ILE A 52 2.82 -14.67 -5.10
N GLY A 53 2.99 -15.99 -5.18
CA GLY A 53 4.04 -16.73 -4.49
C GLY A 53 5.19 -17.16 -5.41
N GLY A 54 6.29 -17.63 -4.79
CA GLY A 54 7.43 -18.17 -5.54
C GLY A 54 8.31 -17.11 -6.21
N VAL A 55 8.16 -15.83 -5.87
CA VAL A 55 9.02 -14.76 -6.39
C VAL A 55 10.42 -14.85 -5.77
N PRO A 56 11.51 -14.72 -6.57
CA PRO A 56 12.89 -14.98 -6.11
C PRO A 56 13.39 -14.10 -4.94
N ALA A 57 12.72 -13.00 -4.61
CA ALA A 57 13.17 -12.00 -3.63
C ALA A 57 12.72 -12.23 -2.17
N ALA A 58 12.21 -13.40 -1.82
CA ALA A 58 11.66 -13.67 -0.49
C ALA A 58 12.66 -13.44 0.66
N ARG A 59 13.96 -13.75 0.46
CA ARG A 59 15.02 -13.51 1.46
C ARG A 59 15.26 -12.04 1.73
N ALA A 60 15.28 -11.22 0.68
CA ALA A 60 15.44 -9.76 0.81
C ALA A 60 14.26 -9.15 1.59
N SER A 61 13.05 -9.70 1.41
CA SER A 61 11.87 -9.29 2.18
C SER A 61 12.09 -9.48 3.68
N GLN A 62 12.48 -10.68 4.14
CA GLN A 62 12.70 -10.94 5.56
C GLN A 62 13.76 -10.02 6.17
N THR A 63 14.91 -9.88 5.49
CA THR A 63 16.00 -8.98 5.94
C THR A 63 15.50 -7.55 6.09
N LEU A 64 14.76 -7.05 5.10
CA LEU A 64 14.31 -5.67 5.06
C LEU A 64 13.24 -5.38 6.13
N LEU A 65 12.28 -6.28 6.31
CA LEU A 65 11.19 -6.08 7.27
C LEU A 65 11.68 -6.05 8.71
N LEU A 66 12.66 -6.88 9.08
CA LEU A 66 13.29 -6.85 10.40
C LEU A 66 13.94 -5.50 10.73
N LEU A 67 14.36 -4.73 9.71
CA LEU A 67 14.96 -3.42 9.91
C LEU A 67 13.94 -2.29 10.07
N ALA A 68 12.66 -2.50 9.68
CA ALA A 68 11.66 -1.45 9.65
C ALA A 68 11.40 -0.84 11.03
N ARG A 69 11.09 -1.67 12.02
CA ARG A 69 10.84 -1.23 13.40
C ARG A 69 12.07 -0.61 14.03
N LYS A 70 13.23 -1.25 13.90
CA LYS A 70 14.50 -0.75 14.42
C LYS A 70 14.80 0.66 13.89
N LEU A 71 14.65 0.87 12.57
CA LEU A 71 14.84 2.17 11.94
C LEU A 71 13.82 3.22 12.44
N ALA A 72 12.57 2.81 12.66
CA ALA A 72 11.51 3.68 13.15
C ALA A 72 11.75 4.17 14.58
N LEU A 73 12.35 3.33 15.42
CA LEU A 73 12.59 3.61 16.84
C LEU A 73 13.91 4.33 17.12
N LEU A 74 14.82 4.45 16.15
CA LEU A 74 16.08 5.21 16.29
C LEU A 74 15.84 6.66 16.70
N SER A 75 16.86 7.26 17.30
CA SER A 75 16.92 8.70 17.51
C SER A 75 16.76 9.44 16.17
N ASN A 76 16.26 10.69 16.20
CA ASN A 76 16.09 11.46 14.97
C ASN A 76 17.40 11.68 14.21
N ASP A 77 18.51 11.81 14.90
CA ASP A 77 19.80 12.13 14.29
C ASP A 77 20.45 10.86 13.70
N ASP A 78 20.40 9.74 14.42
CA ASP A 78 20.88 8.44 13.90
C ASP A 78 20.07 8.00 12.70
N ARG A 79 18.73 8.09 12.79
CA ARG A 79 17.84 7.76 11.68
C ARG A 79 18.15 8.61 10.44
N LYS A 80 18.32 9.93 10.57
CA LYS A 80 18.68 10.80 9.45
C LYS A 80 19.99 10.40 8.79
N ARG A 81 21.01 10.05 9.60
CA ARG A 81 22.30 9.59 9.10
C ARG A 81 22.11 8.33 8.27
N ILE A 82 21.48 7.29 8.83
CA ILE A 82 21.26 6.01 8.14
C ILE A 82 20.42 6.20 6.86
N LEU A 83 19.34 6.97 6.91
CA LEU A 83 18.51 7.23 5.73
C LEU A 83 19.36 7.91 4.62
N LYS A 84 20.20 8.88 4.96
CA LYS A 84 21.08 9.56 4.02
C LYS A 84 22.10 8.62 3.41
N ASP A 85 22.71 7.75 4.22
CA ASP A 85 23.75 6.82 3.78
C ASP A 85 23.20 5.79 2.76
N HIS A 86 21.91 5.46 2.87
CA HIS A 86 21.23 4.54 1.97
C HIS A 86 20.35 5.21 0.89
N ASN A 87 20.41 6.53 0.74
CA ASN A 87 19.56 7.32 -0.18
C ASN A 87 18.07 7.13 0.05
N LEU A 88 17.66 6.99 1.32
CA LEU A 88 16.27 6.92 1.75
C LEU A 88 15.81 8.26 2.29
N GLY A 89 14.52 8.54 2.09
CA GLY A 89 13.82 9.66 2.70
C GLY A 89 12.65 9.18 3.56
N SER A 90 11.87 10.13 4.08
CA SER A 90 10.58 9.86 4.70
C SER A 90 9.53 10.79 4.13
N ASP A 91 8.39 10.23 3.76
CA ASP A 91 7.24 10.96 3.25
C ASP A 91 6.12 11.14 4.29
N VAL A 92 6.38 10.76 5.53
CA VAL A 92 5.53 11.03 6.70
C VAL A 92 6.27 11.91 7.70
N PRO A 93 5.55 12.76 8.46
CA PRO A 93 6.18 13.67 9.43
C PRO A 93 6.69 12.90 10.66
N LEU A 94 7.93 12.40 10.60
CA LEU A 94 8.55 11.59 11.66
C LEU A 94 8.71 12.33 13.01
N LYS A 95 8.51 13.64 13.04
CA LYS A 95 8.55 14.45 14.29
C LYS A 95 7.24 14.37 15.08
N ASN A 96 6.14 13.97 14.46
CA ASN A 96 4.86 13.81 15.14
C ASN A 96 4.94 12.63 16.11
N ALA A 97 4.72 12.86 17.40
CA ALA A 97 4.72 11.83 18.44
C ALA A 97 3.42 10.97 18.42
N ASP A 98 2.36 11.49 17.80
CA ASP A 98 1.08 10.79 17.66
C ASP A 98 0.96 9.94 16.39
N ARG A 99 2.04 9.90 15.58
CA ARG A 99 2.01 9.11 14.34
C ARG A 99 1.81 7.63 14.62
N THR A 100 0.93 7.00 13.89
CA THR A 100 0.68 5.55 13.93
C THR A 100 1.56 4.78 12.93
N VAL A 101 2.27 5.49 12.05
CA VAL A 101 3.05 4.92 10.95
C VAL A 101 4.39 5.65 10.83
N SER A 102 5.45 4.91 10.58
CA SER A 102 6.72 5.41 10.02
C SER A 102 6.93 4.82 8.64
N SER A 103 7.29 5.66 7.67
CA SER A 103 7.50 5.24 6.29
C SER A 103 8.82 5.79 5.77
N PHE A 104 9.65 4.90 5.22
CA PHE A 104 10.96 5.20 4.65
C PHE A 104 10.90 4.91 3.16
N ALA A 105 11.19 5.93 2.34
CA ALA A 105 10.89 5.88 0.92
C ALA A 105 12.12 6.09 0.04
N MET A 106 12.12 5.42 -1.10
CA MET A 106 13.09 5.60 -2.19
C MET A 106 12.36 5.66 -3.52
N GLN A 107 12.74 6.61 -4.38
CA GLN A 107 12.39 6.59 -5.79
C GLN A 107 13.31 5.60 -6.50
N MET A 108 12.73 4.64 -7.21
CA MET A 108 13.43 3.61 -7.97
C MET A 108 13.22 3.84 -9.46
N LYS A 109 14.20 3.47 -10.29
CA LYS A 109 14.14 3.61 -11.74
C LYS A 109 14.53 2.29 -12.40
N TYR A 110 13.81 1.88 -13.45
CA TYR A 110 14.15 0.67 -14.21
C TYR A 110 15.59 0.72 -14.78
N GLU A 111 16.06 1.91 -15.21
CA GLU A 111 17.43 2.07 -15.72
C GLU A 111 18.54 1.77 -14.68
N ASP A 112 18.23 1.92 -13.40
CA ASP A 112 19.18 1.65 -12.31
C ASP A 112 19.24 0.15 -11.96
N GLU A 113 18.25 -0.65 -12.36
CA GLU A 113 18.23 -2.09 -12.11
C GLU A 113 19.39 -2.80 -12.78
N PHE A 114 19.67 -2.48 -14.05
CA PHE A 114 20.80 -3.07 -14.78
C PHE A 114 22.12 -2.76 -14.10
N LYS A 115 22.33 -1.52 -13.66
CA LYS A 115 23.53 -1.11 -12.92
C LYS A 115 23.63 -1.83 -11.58
N PHE A 116 22.49 -2.03 -10.90
CA PHE A 116 22.44 -2.74 -9.63
C PHE A 116 22.80 -4.22 -9.78
N ARG A 117 22.24 -4.91 -10.80
CA ARG A 117 22.47 -6.35 -11.02
C ARG A 117 23.84 -6.67 -11.62
N PHE A 118 24.37 -5.84 -12.51
CA PHE A 118 25.54 -6.13 -13.34
C PHE A 118 26.72 -5.15 -13.19
N GLY A 119 26.51 -4.04 -12.50
CA GLY A 119 27.47 -2.94 -12.40
C GLY A 119 28.48 -3.11 -11.28
N GLY A 120 29.08 -4.26 -11.03
CA GLY A 120 30.18 -4.48 -10.08
C GLY A 120 30.24 -3.55 -8.84
N SER A 121 30.90 -3.89 -7.78
CA SER A 121 30.90 -3.26 -6.43
C SER A 121 31.20 -1.75 -6.30
N GLY A 122 31.05 -0.97 -7.37
CA GLY A 122 31.35 0.48 -7.37
C GLY A 122 30.24 1.40 -6.82
N MET A 123 29.03 0.90 -6.53
CA MET A 123 27.91 1.73 -6.04
C MET A 123 27.60 1.58 -4.54
N ALA A 124 28.16 0.63 -3.86
CA ALA A 124 28.10 0.57 -2.41
C ALA A 124 29.30 1.35 -1.85
N LYS A 125 29.10 2.61 -1.41
CA LYS A 125 29.96 3.12 -0.35
C LYS A 125 29.90 2.07 0.75
N GLU A 126 31.06 1.51 1.15
CA GLU A 126 31.15 0.70 2.35
C GLU A 126 30.57 1.53 3.51
N VAL A 127 29.30 1.27 3.82
CA VAL A 127 28.67 1.79 5.02
C VAL A 127 29.32 1.02 6.15
N GLU A 128 30.06 1.73 7.00
CA GLU A 128 30.76 1.18 8.15
C GLU A 128 29.86 0.21 8.93
N PHE A 129 30.43 -0.93 9.28
CA PHE A 129 29.87 -2.05 10.02
C PHE A 129 28.75 -1.67 10.98
N GLY A 130 27.52 -2.00 10.63
CA GLY A 130 26.36 -1.74 11.46
C GLY A 130 25.19 -2.64 11.11
N GLU A 131 24.21 -2.70 11.99
CA GLU A 131 22.98 -3.46 11.82
C GLU A 131 22.22 -3.13 10.50
N PHE A 132 22.38 -1.91 9.99
CA PHE A 132 21.71 -1.41 8.77
C PHE A 132 22.54 -1.54 7.49
N LYS A 133 23.67 -2.23 7.50
CA LYS A 133 24.57 -2.33 6.33
C LYS A 133 23.86 -2.81 5.06
N ASP A 134 22.92 -3.72 5.18
CA ASP A 134 22.21 -4.34 4.06
C ASP A 134 20.91 -3.61 3.68
N LEU A 135 20.52 -2.55 4.41
CA LEU A 135 19.24 -1.84 4.23
C LEU A 135 19.03 -1.38 2.77
N GLY A 136 19.99 -0.66 2.22
CA GLY A 136 19.85 -0.11 0.86
C GLY A 136 19.92 -1.17 -0.22
N PHE A 137 20.67 -2.25 0.00
CA PHE A 137 20.77 -3.38 -0.91
C PHE A 137 19.44 -4.17 -0.92
N ALA A 138 18.98 -4.61 0.24
CA ALA A 138 17.71 -5.37 0.37
C ALA A 138 16.51 -4.56 -0.14
N PHE A 139 16.50 -3.24 0.10
CA PHE A 139 15.45 -2.35 -0.41
C PHE A 139 15.40 -2.35 -1.95
N ARG A 140 16.56 -2.26 -2.62
CA ARG A 140 16.62 -2.27 -4.09
C ARG A 140 16.33 -3.65 -4.66
N GLU A 141 16.93 -4.70 -4.11
CA GLU A 141 16.72 -6.07 -4.56
C GLU A 141 15.24 -6.43 -4.56
N LEU A 142 14.57 -6.22 -3.43
CA LEU A 142 13.14 -6.47 -3.30
C LEU A 142 12.32 -5.55 -4.20
N GLY A 143 12.66 -4.27 -4.23
CA GLY A 143 11.95 -3.28 -5.02
C GLY A 143 11.99 -3.56 -6.53
N PHE A 144 13.16 -3.88 -7.09
CA PHE A 144 13.28 -4.23 -8.52
C PHE A 144 12.52 -5.52 -8.86
N SER A 145 12.59 -6.53 -8.00
CA SER A 145 11.81 -7.77 -8.20
C SER A 145 10.31 -7.51 -8.22
N MET A 146 9.81 -6.63 -7.36
CA MET A 146 8.39 -6.25 -7.34
C MET A 146 8.02 -5.36 -8.54
N MET A 147 8.93 -4.49 -9.02
CA MET A 147 8.71 -3.70 -10.25
C MET A 147 8.59 -4.61 -11.47
N GLU A 148 9.46 -5.61 -11.60
CA GLU A 148 9.41 -6.62 -12.67
C GLU A 148 8.11 -7.42 -12.60
N LEU A 149 7.74 -7.90 -11.40
CA LEU A 149 6.48 -8.60 -11.17
C LEU A 149 5.27 -7.80 -11.66
N GLY A 150 5.20 -6.50 -11.31
CA GLY A 150 4.11 -5.62 -11.72
C GLY A 150 4.07 -5.37 -13.22
N LEU A 151 5.23 -5.27 -13.88
CA LEU A 151 5.32 -5.14 -15.34
C LEU A 151 4.84 -6.43 -16.04
N CYS A 152 5.23 -7.60 -15.52
CA CYS A 152 4.76 -8.89 -16.01
C CYS A 152 3.23 -9.02 -15.90
N LEU A 153 2.67 -8.64 -14.77
CA LEU A 153 1.21 -8.68 -14.56
C LEU A 153 0.49 -7.67 -15.48
N ALA A 154 1.04 -6.47 -15.69
CA ALA A 154 0.50 -5.48 -16.61
C ALA A 154 0.38 -6.05 -18.04
N ARG A 155 1.40 -6.74 -18.53
CA ARG A 155 1.39 -7.42 -19.85
C ARG A 155 0.30 -8.46 -19.95
N VAL A 156 0.14 -9.30 -18.92
CA VAL A 156 -0.92 -10.32 -18.90
C VAL A 156 -2.30 -9.66 -18.90
N CYS A 157 -2.52 -8.64 -18.10
CA CYS A 157 -3.78 -7.89 -18.08
C CYS A 157 -4.06 -7.22 -19.44
N ASP A 158 -3.09 -6.53 -20.01
CA ASP A 158 -3.22 -5.87 -21.32
C ASP A 158 -3.58 -6.85 -22.43
N LYS A 159 -2.96 -8.04 -22.45
CA LYS A 159 -3.27 -9.11 -23.42
C LYS A 159 -4.74 -9.55 -23.31
N GLN A 160 -5.27 -9.64 -22.09
CA GLN A 160 -6.67 -10.03 -21.86
C GLN A 160 -7.67 -8.90 -22.15
N ILE A 161 -7.25 -7.65 -21.93
CA ILE A 161 -8.07 -6.46 -22.21
C ILE A 161 -8.10 -6.15 -23.72
N GLY A 162 -7.06 -6.56 -24.45
CA GLY A 162 -6.88 -6.27 -25.87
C GLY A 162 -6.21 -4.92 -26.13
N GLY A 163 -5.15 -4.61 -25.35
CA GLY A 163 -4.39 -3.37 -25.46
C GLY A 163 -2.96 -3.52 -24.94
N CYS A 164 -2.31 -2.38 -24.66
CA CYS A 164 -0.96 -2.29 -24.09
C CYS A 164 -0.81 -1.06 -23.17
N GLU A 165 -1.92 -0.49 -22.73
CA GLU A 165 -1.94 0.79 -22.01
C GLU A 165 -1.26 0.71 -20.62
N LEU A 166 -1.40 -0.40 -19.91
CA LEU A 166 -0.82 -0.57 -18.57
C LEU A 166 0.70 -0.72 -18.67
N GLU A 167 1.17 -1.66 -19.51
CA GLU A 167 2.60 -1.89 -19.74
C GLU A 167 3.29 -0.63 -20.24
N GLN A 168 2.74 -0.01 -21.30
CA GLN A 168 3.31 1.21 -21.88
C GLN A 168 3.36 2.36 -20.86
N SER A 169 2.33 2.50 -20.01
CA SER A 169 2.32 3.54 -18.99
C SER A 169 3.41 3.32 -17.94
N LEU A 170 3.68 2.06 -17.55
CA LEU A 170 4.77 1.72 -16.64
C LEU A 170 6.15 1.96 -17.27
N LEU A 171 6.35 1.56 -18.52
CA LEU A 171 7.60 1.76 -19.24
C LEU A 171 7.89 3.24 -19.49
N GLN A 172 6.88 4.03 -19.86
CA GLN A 172 7.00 5.48 -20.02
C GLN A 172 7.28 6.20 -18.70
N SER A 173 6.72 5.72 -17.60
CA SER A 173 7.06 6.21 -16.26
C SER A 173 8.52 5.96 -15.93
N GLY A 174 9.01 4.75 -16.24
CA GLY A 174 10.37 4.31 -15.94
C GLY A 174 10.69 4.26 -14.44
N THR A 175 9.72 4.55 -13.57
CA THR A 175 9.95 4.74 -12.12
C THR A 175 8.87 4.10 -11.25
N ALA A 176 9.27 3.79 -10.01
CA ALA A 176 8.37 3.37 -8.95
C ALA A 176 8.78 3.99 -7.61
N LYS A 177 7.85 4.05 -6.67
CA LYS A 177 8.13 4.50 -5.31
C LYS A 177 8.08 3.34 -4.34
N GLY A 178 9.24 3.00 -3.75
CA GLY A 178 9.33 2.01 -2.69
C GLY A 178 9.10 2.64 -1.32
N ARG A 179 8.43 1.93 -0.41
CA ARG A 179 8.24 2.31 0.98
C ARG A 179 8.43 1.11 1.90
N LEU A 180 9.36 1.24 2.84
CA LEU A 180 9.45 0.37 4.01
C LEU A 180 8.62 0.99 5.13
N ILE A 181 7.59 0.29 5.59
CA ILE A 181 6.58 0.82 6.49
C ILE A 181 6.59 0.03 7.80
N HIS A 182 6.64 0.76 8.90
CA HIS A 182 6.40 0.28 10.25
C HIS A 182 5.10 0.87 10.78
N TYR A 183 4.13 0.02 11.06
CA TYR A 183 2.89 0.37 11.75
C TYR A 183 3.10 0.18 13.25
N HIS A 184 3.03 1.30 13.98
CA HIS A 184 3.37 1.35 15.40
C HIS A 184 2.40 0.57 16.28
N SER A 185 2.93 -0.19 17.23
CA SER A 185 2.16 -0.71 18.36
C SER A 185 1.65 0.44 19.25
N VAL A 186 0.72 0.16 20.16
CA VAL A 186 0.28 1.13 21.16
C VAL A 186 1.43 1.50 22.08
N ALA A 187 2.26 0.50 22.45
CA ALA A 187 3.44 0.69 23.29
C ALA A 187 4.50 1.59 22.60
N ASP A 188 4.75 1.42 21.29
CA ASP A 188 5.67 2.31 20.53
C ASP A 188 5.19 3.75 20.56
N ASN A 189 3.90 3.98 20.38
CA ASN A 189 3.32 5.33 20.44
C ASN A 189 3.47 5.95 21.84
N ALA A 190 3.25 5.18 22.90
CA ALA A 190 3.45 5.64 24.28
C ALA A 190 4.90 6.04 24.52
N ALA A 191 5.87 5.24 24.07
CA ALA A 191 7.30 5.52 24.19
C ALA A 191 7.71 6.82 23.45
N PHE A 192 7.16 7.06 22.23
CA PHE A 192 7.41 8.32 21.51
C PHE A 192 6.86 9.54 22.22
N LYS A 193 5.65 9.47 22.77
CA LYS A 193 5.03 10.55 23.55
C LYS A 193 5.87 10.88 24.79
N GLU A 194 6.31 9.86 25.49
CA GLU A 194 7.15 10.03 26.68
C GLU A 194 8.49 10.67 26.33
N ALA A 195 9.17 10.19 25.29
CA ALA A 195 10.44 10.76 24.82
C ALA A 195 10.30 12.23 24.36
N ALA A 196 9.18 12.57 23.72
CA ALA A 196 8.87 13.94 23.32
C ALA A 196 8.63 14.85 24.53
N ASN A 197 7.92 14.35 25.54
CA ASN A 197 7.62 15.09 26.78
C ASN A 197 8.89 15.32 27.61
N ARG A 198 9.78 14.35 27.76
CA ARG A 198 11.08 14.51 28.44
C ARG A 198 11.92 15.62 27.77
N LYS A 199 11.96 15.71 26.46
CA LYS A 199 12.66 16.78 25.71
C LYS A 199 11.99 18.17 25.90
N ARG A 200 10.68 18.23 26.06
CA ARG A 200 9.96 19.48 26.36
C ARG A 200 10.26 19.95 27.78
N HIS A 201 10.24 19.10 28.78
CA HIS A 201 10.53 19.46 30.17
C HIS A 201 11.99 19.92 30.37
N SER A 202 12.94 19.39 29.61
CA SER A 202 14.33 19.86 29.63
C SER A 202 14.54 21.25 29.00
N ARG A 203 13.57 21.76 28.24
CA ARG A 203 13.65 23.05 27.53
C ARG A 203 12.75 24.14 28.09
N ILE A 204 11.85 23.84 29.02
CA ILE A 204 10.85 24.81 29.54
C ILE A 204 10.78 24.69 31.06
N SER A 205 11.51 25.57 31.74
CA SER A 205 11.06 26.12 33.04
C SER A 205 10.03 27.20 32.74
N ASN A 206 8.78 26.96 33.18
CA ASN A 206 7.64 27.89 33.13
C ASN A 206 6.91 28.10 31.79
N VAL A 207 5.85 27.34 31.55
CA VAL A 207 4.57 27.84 31.00
C VAL A 207 3.44 26.84 31.33
N ASN A 208 2.29 27.35 31.77
CA ASN A 208 1.09 26.62 32.18
C ASN A 208 0.54 25.66 31.12
N LEU A 209 0.39 24.38 31.50
CA LEU A 209 -0.28 23.36 30.70
C LEU A 209 -1.79 23.58 30.67
N ARG A 210 -2.33 23.93 29.51
CA ARG A 210 -3.74 23.68 29.21
C ARG A 210 -3.88 22.26 28.72
N HIS A 211 -4.63 21.47 29.47
CA HIS A 211 -5.05 20.11 29.10
C HIS A 211 -6.00 20.18 27.88
N CYS A 212 -5.55 19.80 26.71
CA CYS A 212 -6.47 19.45 25.62
C CYS A 212 -6.97 18.02 25.89
N LYS A 213 -8.26 17.90 26.16
CA LYS A 213 -8.95 16.60 26.14
C LYS A 213 -8.91 16.08 24.70
N SER A 214 -8.36 14.90 24.51
CA SER A 214 -8.53 14.15 23.27
C SER A 214 -9.96 13.61 23.26
N ASP A 215 -10.78 14.11 22.35
CA ASP A 215 -12.05 13.46 22.03
C ASP A 215 -11.71 12.09 21.42
N ASP A 216 -12.14 11.06 22.14
CA ASP A 216 -12.02 9.66 21.76
C ASP A 216 -13.10 9.37 20.69
N ASP A 217 -12.80 9.78 19.46
CA ASP A 217 -13.67 9.48 18.32
C ASP A 217 -13.12 8.22 17.62
N GLY A 218 -13.98 7.25 17.29
CA GLY A 218 -13.74 5.89 16.82
C GLY A 218 -12.68 5.62 15.74
N ASN A 219 -11.75 6.55 15.56
CA ASN A 219 -10.67 6.56 14.57
C ASN A 219 -9.36 5.91 15.09
N THR A 220 -9.33 5.44 16.34
CA THR A 220 -8.13 4.85 16.97
C THR A 220 -7.86 3.40 16.54
N LYS A 221 -8.80 2.78 15.82
CA LYS A 221 -8.74 1.36 15.42
C LYS A 221 -8.08 1.11 14.06
N LEU A 222 -7.57 2.14 13.39
CA LEU A 222 -6.91 1.97 12.09
C LEU A 222 -5.46 2.49 12.15
N TRP A 223 -4.53 1.69 11.62
CA TRP A 223 -3.19 2.17 11.30
C TRP A 223 -3.22 3.06 10.06
N GLN A 224 -4.08 2.72 9.09
CA GLN A 224 -4.27 3.51 7.87
C GLN A 224 -5.76 3.55 7.49
N GLN A 225 -6.24 4.76 7.23
CA GLN A 225 -7.64 5.02 6.90
C GLN A 225 -8.01 4.49 5.52
N TRP A 226 -9.30 4.30 5.26
CA TRP A 226 -9.86 3.90 3.98
C TRP A 226 -9.45 4.82 2.85
N HIS A 227 -8.92 4.23 1.77
CA HIS A 227 -8.47 4.96 0.59
C HIS A 227 -8.34 4.04 -0.62
N TYR A 228 -8.20 4.64 -1.79
CA TYR A 228 -7.70 4.03 -2.99
C TYR A 228 -6.27 4.47 -3.24
N ASP A 229 -5.44 3.56 -3.74
CA ASP A 229 -4.17 3.93 -4.34
C ASP A 229 -4.40 4.48 -5.74
N TYR A 230 -3.81 5.62 -6.07
CA TYR A 230 -4.03 6.30 -7.34
C TYR A 230 -3.11 5.86 -8.49
N GLY A 231 -2.15 4.92 -8.22
CA GLY A 231 -1.24 4.34 -9.22
C GLY A 231 -1.88 3.29 -10.13
N ILE A 232 -1.03 2.51 -10.83
CA ILE A 232 -1.44 1.36 -11.64
C ILE A 232 -1.58 0.14 -10.76
N PHE A 233 -0.48 -0.29 -10.13
CA PHE A 233 -0.49 -1.37 -9.14
C PHE A 233 0.24 -0.95 -7.89
N THR A 234 -0.25 -1.43 -6.75
CA THR A 234 0.48 -1.44 -5.49
C THR A 234 0.84 -2.88 -5.16
N ILE A 235 2.12 -3.16 -5.01
CA ILE A 235 2.61 -4.48 -4.67
C ILE A 235 3.20 -4.40 -3.27
N LEU A 236 2.75 -5.26 -2.38
CA LEU A 236 3.20 -5.28 -0.99
C LEU A 236 3.57 -6.70 -0.54
N THR A 237 4.53 -6.78 0.34
CA THR A 237 4.85 -8.05 1.02
C THR A 237 3.69 -8.47 1.92
N THR A 238 3.48 -9.77 2.11
CA THR A 238 2.77 -10.22 3.31
C THR A 238 3.46 -9.63 4.53
N PRO A 239 2.70 -9.11 5.52
CA PRO A 239 3.30 -8.43 6.66
C PRO A 239 4.07 -9.38 7.56
N MET A 240 5.13 -8.85 8.17
CA MET A 240 5.77 -9.41 9.34
C MET A 240 5.16 -8.77 10.59
N PHE A 241 4.93 -9.56 11.61
CA PHE A 241 4.45 -9.07 12.90
C PHE A 241 5.53 -9.20 13.95
N MET A 242 5.67 -8.17 14.79
CA MET A 242 6.63 -8.14 15.89
C MET A 242 5.91 -7.90 17.21
N ILE A 243 6.21 -8.72 18.20
CA ILE A 243 5.78 -8.49 19.58
C ILE A 243 6.98 -7.97 20.38
N SER A 244 6.76 -6.87 21.11
CA SER A 244 7.76 -6.26 21.97
C SER A 244 7.39 -6.43 23.44
N ASN A 245 8.23 -7.15 24.20
CA ASN A 245 8.10 -7.32 25.64
C ASN A 245 9.30 -6.65 26.33
N GLY A 246 9.19 -5.34 26.55
CA GLY A 246 10.29 -4.55 27.11
C GLY A 246 11.46 -4.40 26.13
N SER A 247 12.63 -5.01 26.45
CA SER A 247 13.81 -5.01 25.57
C SER A 247 13.81 -6.10 24.51
N ASP A 248 12.95 -7.11 24.65
CA ASP A 248 12.93 -8.28 23.79
C ASP A 248 11.92 -8.06 22.65
N GLU A 249 12.41 -8.24 21.43
CA GLU A 249 11.62 -8.15 20.20
C GLU A 249 11.61 -9.52 19.53
N GLN A 250 10.42 -10.01 19.20
CA GLN A 250 10.28 -11.31 18.58
C GLN A 250 9.29 -11.23 17.40
N GLU A 251 9.69 -11.82 16.26
CA GLU A 251 8.76 -12.11 15.18
C GLU A 251 7.71 -13.11 15.64
N CYS A 252 6.47 -12.91 15.25
CA CYS A 252 5.37 -13.82 15.52
C CYS A 252 4.49 -14.01 14.28
N ASP A 253 3.77 -15.12 14.26
CA ASP A 253 2.70 -15.32 13.30
C ASP A 253 1.58 -14.30 13.51
N SER A 254 0.75 -14.11 12.48
CA SER A 254 -0.41 -13.25 12.63
C SER A 254 -1.33 -13.77 13.73
N PRO A 255 -1.58 -13.01 14.81
CA PRO A 255 -2.39 -13.47 15.93
C PRO A 255 -3.83 -13.86 15.57
N SER A 256 -4.36 -13.24 14.50
CA SER A 256 -5.73 -13.47 14.00
C SER A 256 -5.76 -14.26 12.69
N GLY A 257 -4.61 -14.79 12.24
CA GLY A 257 -4.52 -15.59 11.01
C GLY A 257 -4.72 -14.80 9.69
N HIS A 258 -4.76 -13.46 9.72
CA HIS A 258 -4.92 -12.59 8.56
C HIS A 258 -3.91 -11.43 8.59
N THR A 259 -3.85 -10.64 7.51
CA THR A 259 -2.83 -9.59 7.31
C THR A 259 -3.14 -8.25 8.00
N TYR A 260 -4.30 -8.11 8.64
CA TYR A 260 -4.89 -6.84 9.07
C TYR A 260 -5.12 -5.81 7.96
N LEU A 261 -4.92 -6.18 6.70
CA LEU A 261 -5.40 -5.42 5.55
C LEU A 261 -6.90 -5.67 5.41
N GLN A 262 -7.69 -4.62 5.39
CA GLN A 262 -9.13 -4.67 5.14
C GLN A 262 -9.41 -4.22 3.71
N VAL A 263 -10.33 -4.88 3.06
CA VAL A 263 -10.82 -4.49 1.74
C VAL A 263 -12.34 -4.42 1.72
N PHE A 264 -12.87 -3.49 0.96
CA PHE A 264 -14.29 -3.45 0.66
C PHE A 264 -14.58 -4.27 -0.59
N HIS A 265 -15.32 -5.37 -0.44
CA HIS A 265 -15.73 -6.22 -1.55
C HIS A 265 -17.07 -5.73 -2.10
N PRO A 266 -17.12 -5.27 -3.36
CA PRO A 266 -18.31 -4.58 -3.90
C PRO A 266 -19.52 -5.48 -4.11
N GLU A 267 -19.30 -6.69 -4.67
CA GLU A 267 -20.39 -7.64 -4.93
C GLU A 267 -21.02 -8.14 -3.61
N MET A 268 -20.21 -8.31 -2.58
CA MET A 268 -20.68 -8.73 -1.26
C MET A 268 -21.18 -7.55 -0.41
N ASN A 269 -20.85 -6.32 -0.79
CA ASN A 269 -21.10 -5.10 -0.03
C ASN A 269 -20.62 -5.18 1.44
N ARG A 270 -19.42 -5.75 1.65
CA ARG A 270 -18.86 -6.04 2.97
C ARG A 270 -17.37 -5.70 3.05
N VAL A 271 -16.94 -5.47 4.27
CA VAL A 271 -15.53 -5.33 4.63
C VAL A 271 -14.99 -6.70 5.02
N LEU A 272 -13.90 -7.12 4.38
CA LEU A 272 -13.26 -8.41 4.58
C LEU A 272 -11.80 -8.22 5.01
N MET A 273 -11.32 -9.10 5.89
CA MET A 273 -9.91 -9.18 6.27
C MET A 273 -9.14 -10.05 5.27
N VAL A 274 -8.11 -9.51 4.68
CA VAL A 274 -7.31 -10.20 3.67
C VAL A 274 -6.41 -11.25 4.31
N LYS A 275 -6.46 -12.48 3.78
CA LYS A 275 -5.53 -13.56 4.10
C LYS A 275 -4.74 -13.94 2.83
N ALA A 276 -3.43 -14.02 2.96
CA ALA A 276 -2.51 -14.41 1.89
C ALA A 276 -1.46 -15.36 2.46
N PRO A 277 -0.92 -16.29 1.66
CA PRO A 277 0.17 -17.18 2.08
C PRO A 277 1.40 -16.39 2.50
N GLN A 278 2.05 -16.80 3.59
CA GLN A 278 3.28 -16.17 4.06
C GLN A 278 4.37 -16.23 2.97
N GLY A 279 5.14 -15.16 2.84
CA GLY A 279 6.19 -15.02 1.82
C GLY A 279 5.68 -14.75 0.41
N SER A 280 4.35 -14.60 0.20
CA SER A 280 3.80 -14.12 -1.06
C SER A 280 3.75 -12.59 -1.11
N PHE A 281 3.58 -12.05 -2.31
CA PHE A 281 3.29 -10.64 -2.53
C PHE A 281 1.81 -10.45 -2.83
N ILE A 282 1.21 -9.42 -2.25
CA ILE A 282 -0.16 -9.00 -2.55
C ILE A 282 -0.08 -7.91 -3.60
N VAL A 283 -0.82 -8.06 -4.70
CA VAL A 283 -0.93 -7.04 -5.74
C VAL A 283 -2.33 -6.46 -5.71
N GLN A 284 -2.43 -5.14 -5.59
CA GLN A 284 -3.67 -4.36 -5.58
C GLN A 284 -3.75 -3.51 -6.84
N VAL A 285 -4.94 -3.45 -7.42
CA VAL A 285 -5.24 -2.53 -8.53
C VAL A 285 -5.43 -1.12 -8.00
N GLY A 286 -4.76 -0.15 -8.61
CA GLY A 286 -4.94 1.26 -8.32
C GLY A 286 -5.89 1.97 -9.31
N GLU A 287 -6.30 3.20 -8.97
CA GLU A 287 -7.28 3.96 -9.77
C GLU A 287 -6.80 4.27 -11.20
N SER A 288 -5.49 4.47 -11.40
CA SER A 288 -4.96 4.64 -12.76
C SER A 288 -5.14 3.41 -13.63
N ALA A 289 -4.98 2.19 -13.07
CA ALA A 289 -5.22 0.96 -13.84
C ALA A 289 -6.71 0.78 -14.16
N ASP A 290 -7.58 1.10 -13.22
CA ASP A 290 -9.02 1.08 -13.40
C ASP A 290 -9.43 1.98 -14.59
N VAL A 291 -8.96 3.23 -14.60
CA VAL A 291 -9.25 4.20 -15.66
C VAL A 291 -8.61 3.78 -16.99
N LEU A 292 -7.33 3.39 -17.01
CA LEU A 292 -6.61 2.99 -18.24
C LEU A 292 -7.20 1.73 -18.87
N SER A 293 -7.71 0.82 -18.05
CA SER A 293 -8.41 -0.40 -18.49
C SER A 293 -9.89 -0.17 -18.84
N ARG A 294 -10.38 1.05 -18.71
CA ARG A 294 -11.80 1.42 -18.92
C ARG A 294 -12.74 0.61 -18.02
N GLY A 295 -12.38 0.47 -16.75
CA GLY A 295 -13.14 -0.28 -15.76
C GLY A 295 -13.06 -1.81 -15.88
N ARG A 296 -12.16 -2.35 -16.71
CA ARG A 296 -11.94 -3.80 -16.79
C ARG A 296 -11.09 -4.34 -15.66
N LEU A 297 -10.27 -3.52 -15.03
CA LEU A 297 -9.67 -3.74 -13.73
C LEU A 297 -10.37 -2.84 -12.72
N ARG A 298 -10.37 -3.25 -11.46
CA ARG A 298 -11.07 -2.53 -10.39
C ARG A 298 -10.11 -2.05 -9.33
N ALA A 299 -10.09 -0.74 -9.08
CA ALA A 299 -9.35 -0.17 -7.96
C ALA A 299 -9.83 -0.74 -6.61
N THR A 300 -8.88 -1.09 -5.75
CA THR A 300 -9.12 -1.70 -4.44
C THR A 300 -9.31 -0.64 -3.37
N LEU A 301 -10.52 -0.55 -2.79
CA LEU A 301 -10.78 0.25 -1.61
C LEU A 301 -10.31 -0.50 -0.37
N HIS A 302 -9.35 0.06 0.38
CA HIS A 302 -8.70 -0.66 1.48
C HIS A 302 -8.30 0.23 2.65
N SER A 303 -8.06 -0.40 3.79
CA SER A 303 -7.53 0.20 5.02
C SER A 303 -6.63 -0.79 5.75
N VAL A 304 -5.94 -0.35 6.79
CA VAL A 304 -5.16 -1.25 7.67
C VAL A 304 -5.69 -1.15 9.08
N TYR A 305 -6.25 -2.25 9.58
CA TYR A 305 -6.82 -2.35 10.92
C TYR A 305 -5.72 -2.46 11.97
N ARG A 306 -5.92 -1.81 13.12
CA ARG A 306 -5.05 -1.89 14.30
C ARG A 306 -5.75 -2.65 15.40
N PRO A 307 -5.27 -3.83 15.82
CA PRO A 307 -5.86 -4.56 16.94
C PRO A 307 -5.61 -3.82 18.25
N ALA A 308 -6.68 -3.31 18.86
CA ALA A 308 -6.60 -2.52 20.09
C ALA A 308 -6.22 -3.35 21.32
N GLU A 309 -6.58 -4.64 21.30
CA GLU A 309 -6.33 -5.62 22.37
C GLU A 309 -4.88 -6.11 22.43
N MET A 310 -4.07 -5.81 21.42
CA MET A 310 -2.66 -6.21 21.33
C MET A 310 -1.74 -4.98 21.36
N GLU A 311 -1.57 -4.42 22.55
CA GLU A 311 -0.85 -3.15 22.74
C GLU A 311 0.61 -3.16 22.30
N ASN A 312 1.25 -4.33 22.27
CA ASN A 312 2.66 -4.51 21.93
C ASN A 312 2.89 -5.09 20.52
N LEU A 313 1.85 -5.27 19.70
CA LEU A 313 1.95 -5.78 18.35
C LEU A 313 2.23 -4.64 17.37
N SER A 314 3.31 -4.75 16.61
CA SER A 314 3.61 -3.94 15.43
C SER A 314 3.52 -4.76 14.15
N ARG A 315 3.41 -4.05 13.00
CA ARG A 315 3.27 -4.66 11.67
C ARG A 315 4.25 -4.00 10.70
N GLU A 316 5.04 -4.82 10.02
CA GLU A 316 6.07 -4.40 9.10
C GLU A 316 5.68 -4.82 7.68
N THR A 317 5.85 -3.93 6.70
CA THR A 317 5.59 -4.25 5.29
C THR A 317 6.48 -3.42 4.37
N PHE A 318 6.79 -3.98 3.21
CA PHE A 318 7.43 -3.24 2.12
C PHE A 318 6.46 -3.13 0.95
N VAL A 319 6.39 -1.95 0.35
CA VAL A 319 5.40 -1.63 -0.67
C VAL A 319 6.08 -0.95 -1.85
N ILE A 320 5.73 -1.35 -3.08
CA ILE A 320 6.09 -0.67 -4.32
C ILE A 320 4.83 -0.11 -4.97
N PHE A 321 4.83 1.20 -5.24
CA PHE A 321 3.79 1.90 -5.98
C PHE A 321 4.24 2.08 -7.43
N LEU A 322 3.58 1.40 -8.34
CA LEU A 322 3.77 1.50 -9.77
C LEU A 322 2.82 2.56 -10.34
N GLN A 323 3.36 3.57 -10.98
CA GLN A 323 2.62 4.76 -11.38
C GLN A 323 2.80 5.05 -12.86
N PRO A 324 1.81 5.68 -13.53
CA PRO A 324 2.03 6.25 -14.86
C PRO A 324 3.07 7.38 -14.81
N ALA A 325 3.59 7.77 -15.97
CA ALA A 325 4.36 9.00 -16.08
C ALA A 325 3.53 10.21 -15.63
N TRP A 326 4.17 11.18 -14.98
CA TRP A 326 3.48 12.38 -14.47
C TRP A 326 2.72 13.15 -15.57
N SER A 327 3.19 13.08 -16.82
CA SER A 327 2.57 13.67 -18.00
C SER A 327 1.50 12.81 -18.67
N LYS A 328 1.28 11.57 -18.21
CA LYS A 328 0.23 10.70 -18.79
C LYS A 328 -1.14 11.34 -18.58
N THR A 329 -1.86 11.56 -19.67
CA THR A 329 -3.23 12.07 -19.67
C THR A 329 -4.23 10.92 -19.57
N PHE A 330 -5.31 11.15 -18.84
CA PHE A 330 -6.43 10.22 -18.74
C PHE A 330 -7.57 10.61 -19.67
N SER A 331 -8.13 9.62 -20.36
CA SER A 331 -9.40 9.77 -21.06
C SER A 331 -10.48 8.98 -20.33
N LEU A 332 -11.60 9.64 -20.07
CA LEU A 332 -12.80 9.02 -19.49
C LEU A 332 -13.76 8.53 -20.58
N ALA A 333 -13.38 8.64 -21.86
CA ALA A 333 -14.14 8.06 -22.96
C ALA A 333 -14.30 6.55 -22.75
N ASN A 334 -15.56 6.08 -22.74
CA ASN A 334 -15.92 4.68 -22.48
C ASN A 334 -15.60 4.16 -21.05
N TYR A 335 -15.31 5.04 -20.09
CA TYR A 335 -15.24 4.67 -18.69
C TYR A 335 -16.67 4.62 -18.10
N PRO A 336 -17.04 3.57 -17.30
CA PRO A 336 -18.40 3.43 -16.80
C PRO A 336 -18.79 4.58 -15.85
N ASP A 337 -19.89 5.30 -16.16
CA ASP A 337 -20.38 6.43 -15.37
C ASP A 337 -20.70 6.06 -13.91
N GLN A 338 -21.20 4.84 -13.68
CA GLN A 338 -21.51 4.34 -12.35
C GLN A 338 -20.27 4.27 -11.46
N GLN A 339 -19.09 3.88 -12.01
CA GLN A 339 -17.83 3.80 -11.26
C GLN A 339 -17.29 5.18 -10.92
N LEU A 340 -17.51 6.19 -11.77
CA LEU A 340 -17.13 7.58 -11.49
C LEU A 340 -17.85 8.15 -10.26
N ARG A 341 -19.08 7.69 -10.01
CA ARG A 341 -19.96 8.21 -8.94
C ARG A 341 -19.90 7.43 -7.63
N LEU A 342 -19.20 6.28 -7.60
CA LEU A 342 -19.04 5.51 -6.37
C LEU A 342 -18.30 6.35 -5.33
N GLY A 343 -18.97 6.64 -4.19
CA GLY A 343 -18.45 7.51 -3.13
C GLY A 343 -19.11 8.91 -3.06
N GLY A 344 -20.01 9.29 -3.96
CA GLY A 344 -20.70 10.59 -3.97
C GLY A 344 -22.21 10.52 -3.68
N GLN A 345 -22.75 11.54 -3.03
CA GLN A 345 -24.20 11.79 -2.95
C GLN A 345 -24.73 12.08 -4.35
N GLY A 346 -25.55 11.20 -4.91
CA GLY A 346 -26.20 11.42 -6.22
C GLY A 346 -26.64 10.15 -6.90
N LEU A 347 -27.28 9.24 -6.16
CA LEU A 347 -28.06 8.15 -6.75
C LEU A 347 -29.53 8.57 -6.78
N ASP A 348 -30.15 8.44 -7.96
CA ASP A 348 -31.56 8.72 -8.17
C ASP A 348 -32.48 7.98 -7.17
N GLU A 349 -33.67 8.51 -6.91
CA GLU A 349 -34.64 7.99 -5.91
C GLU A 349 -34.96 6.50 -6.07
N GLU A 350 -34.85 5.91 -7.27
CA GLU A 350 -35.09 4.47 -7.51
C GLU A 350 -34.04 3.55 -6.87
N THR A 351 -32.82 4.02 -6.61
CA THR A 351 -31.77 3.25 -5.90
C THR A 351 -31.84 3.41 -4.39
N CYS A 352 -32.76 4.21 -3.86
CA CYS A 352 -32.93 4.43 -2.42
C CYS A 352 -33.39 3.17 -1.65
N SER A 353 -34.10 2.24 -2.29
CA SER A 353 -34.51 0.99 -1.64
C SER A 353 -33.34 0.09 -1.25
N ALA A 354 -32.27 0.08 -2.03
CA ALA A 354 -31.05 -0.69 -1.73
C ALA A 354 -30.18 -0.04 -0.62
N ARG A 355 -30.39 1.25 -0.32
CA ARG A 355 -29.64 1.98 0.73
C ARG A 355 -30.03 1.60 2.15
N HIS A 356 -31.22 1.10 2.38
CA HIS A 356 -31.67 0.72 3.72
C HIS A 356 -30.97 -0.52 4.27
N GLU A 357 -30.22 -1.25 3.44
CA GLU A 357 -29.44 -2.43 3.85
C GLU A 357 -27.92 -2.17 3.93
N LEU A 358 -27.45 -0.96 3.61
CA LEU A 358 -26.04 -0.61 3.78
C LEU A 358 -25.71 -0.58 5.27
N ASN A 359 -24.89 -1.52 5.72
CA ASN A 359 -24.29 -1.50 7.05
C ASN A 359 -23.76 -0.10 7.35
N GLY A 360 -24.02 0.46 8.52
CA GLY A 360 -23.57 1.81 8.88
C GLY A 360 -22.07 2.06 8.70
N LEU A 361 -21.25 0.99 8.67
CA LEU A 361 -19.81 1.04 8.36
C LEU A 361 -19.56 1.37 6.88
N THR A 362 -20.26 0.74 5.94
CA THR A 362 -20.12 0.99 4.50
C THR A 362 -20.46 2.43 4.14
N GLN A 363 -21.55 2.95 4.74
CA GLN A 363 -21.92 4.34 4.56
C GLN A 363 -20.83 5.30 5.06
N LYS A 364 -20.26 5.06 6.23
CA LYS A 364 -19.15 5.85 6.77
C LYS A 364 -17.90 5.81 5.88
N ILE A 365 -17.57 4.65 5.30
CA ILE A 365 -16.44 4.52 4.37
C ILE A 365 -16.64 5.43 3.14
N HIS A 366 -17.84 5.40 2.55
CA HIS A 366 -18.15 6.25 1.40
C HIS A 366 -18.22 7.75 1.73
N GLU A 367 -18.50 8.11 2.99
CA GLU A 367 -18.43 9.49 3.45
C GLU A 367 -16.96 9.99 3.61
N ILE A 368 -16.04 9.07 3.94
CA ILE A 368 -14.60 9.37 4.15
C ILE A 368 -13.85 9.48 2.82
N VAL A 369 -14.15 8.58 1.86
CA VAL A 369 -13.40 8.45 0.61
C VAL A 369 -14.03 9.32 -0.47
N PRO A 370 -13.33 10.38 -0.96
CA PRO A 370 -13.87 11.24 -2.00
C PRO A 370 -14.08 10.44 -3.31
N PRO A 371 -15.19 10.61 -4.02
CA PRO A 371 -15.46 9.90 -5.26
C PRO A 371 -14.44 10.25 -6.34
N LEU A 372 -14.20 9.33 -7.27
CA LEU A 372 -13.27 9.54 -8.38
C LEU A 372 -13.66 10.77 -9.21
N SER A 373 -14.96 10.98 -9.45
CA SER A 373 -15.50 12.13 -10.20
C SER A 373 -15.17 13.50 -9.61
N SER A 374 -14.89 13.57 -8.30
CA SER A 374 -14.47 14.83 -7.65
C SER A 374 -12.98 15.12 -7.84
N ARG A 375 -12.19 14.10 -8.20
CA ARG A 375 -10.72 14.15 -8.24
C ARG A 375 -10.14 14.02 -9.64
N LEU A 376 -10.87 13.38 -10.56
CA LEU A 376 -10.44 13.13 -11.93
C LEU A 376 -11.44 13.72 -12.93
N ARG A 377 -10.93 14.38 -13.96
CA ARG A 377 -11.67 14.90 -15.13
C ARG A 377 -11.00 14.44 -16.40
N ASP A 378 -11.77 14.37 -17.48
CA ASP A 378 -11.25 14.02 -18.80
C ASP A 378 -10.11 14.96 -19.21
N GLY A 379 -9.04 14.41 -19.77
CA GLY A 379 -7.85 15.17 -20.18
C GLY A 379 -6.90 15.58 -19.05
N MET A 380 -7.18 15.29 -17.77
CA MET A 380 -6.23 15.54 -16.68
C MET A 380 -4.99 14.67 -16.83
N THR A 381 -3.84 15.24 -16.46
CA THR A 381 -2.59 14.49 -16.32
C THR A 381 -2.58 13.70 -15.01
N PHE A 382 -1.75 12.65 -14.94
CA PHE A 382 -1.54 11.91 -13.69
C PHE A 382 -1.01 12.82 -12.56
N ALA A 383 -0.17 13.81 -12.89
CA ALA A 383 0.32 14.79 -11.91
C ALA A 383 -0.82 15.60 -11.27
N GLU A 384 -1.77 16.07 -12.07
CA GLU A 384 -2.93 16.82 -11.59
C GLU A 384 -3.87 15.94 -10.77
N PHE A 385 -4.14 14.71 -11.23
CA PHE A 385 -4.94 13.73 -10.52
C PHE A 385 -4.33 13.37 -9.15
N ALA A 386 -3.02 13.04 -9.11
CA ALA A 386 -2.31 12.73 -7.88
C ALA A 386 -2.33 13.90 -6.89
N LYS A 387 -2.15 15.14 -7.39
CA LYS A 387 -2.23 16.36 -6.57
C LYS A 387 -3.62 16.58 -5.98
N GLU A 388 -4.67 16.46 -6.81
CA GLU A 388 -6.05 16.64 -6.35
C GLU A 388 -6.45 15.54 -5.35
N THR A 389 -6.08 14.28 -5.63
CA THR A 389 -6.29 13.17 -4.71
C THR A 389 -5.60 13.41 -3.37
N THR A 390 -4.33 13.79 -3.37
CA THR A 390 -3.58 14.09 -2.15
C THR A 390 -4.20 15.24 -1.37
N LYS A 391 -4.65 16.28 -2.05
CA LYS A 391 -5.33 17.43 -1.43
C LYS A 391 -6.64 17.01 -0.77
N GLN A 392 -7.47 16.22 -1.42
CA GLN A 392 -8.75 15.78 -0.86
C GLN A 392 -8.58 14.77 0.28
N TYR A 393 -7.61 13.88 0.20
CA TYR A 393 -7.32 12.92 1.28
C TYR A 393 -6.66 13.57 2.51
N TYR A 394 -5.77 14.55 2.33
CA TYR A 394 -4.94 15.10 3.40
C TYR A 394 -5.21 16.57 3.72
N GLY A 395 -5.89 17.30 2.86
CA GLY A 395 -6.07 18.75 2.93
C GLY A 395 -7.34 19.26 3.64
N GLY A 396 -8.18 18.35 4.14
CA GLY A 396 -9.45 18.72 4.80
C GLY A 396 -9.89 17.67 5.80
N LYS A 397 -11.11 17.15 5.66
CA LYS A 397 -11.66 16.06 6.49
C LYS A 397 -11.18 14.65 6.05
N GLY A 398 -10.08 14.55 5.28
CA GLY A 398 -9.54 13.32 4.74
C GLY A 398 -8.73 12.49 5.75
N LEU A 399 -8.03 11.48 5.24
CA LEU A 399 -7.35 10.37 5.94
C LEU A 399 -6.46 10.72 7.15
N GLN A 400 -6.14 11.98 7.38
CA GLN A 400 -5.34 12.44 8.52
C GLN A 400 -5.97 13.68 9.18
N ALA A 401 -7.29 13.76 9.24
CA ALA A 401 -8.00 14.88 9.88
C ALA A 401 -7.78 14.98 11.40
N ASN A 402 -6.99 14.12 12.00
CA ASN A 402 -6.52 14.26 13.39
C ASN A 402 -5.14 14.89 13.42
N ARG A 403 -5.10 16.20 13.22
CA ARG A 403 -3.99 17.08 13.64
C ARG A 403 -4.25 17.65 15.00
#